data_acb5aae74c26329767e26b279f78d2e4
#
_entry.id   acb5aae74c26329767e26b279f78d2e4
#
_cell.length_a   1.000
_cell.length_b   1.000
_cell.length_c   1.000
_cell.angle_alpha   90.00
_cell.angle_beta   90.00
_cell.angle_gamma   90.00
#
_symmetry.space_group_name_H-M   'P 1'
#
loop_
_entity.id
_entity.type
_entity.pdbx_description
1 polymer ?
#
loop_
_entity_poly.entity_id
_entity_poly.type
_entity_poly.pdbx_seq_one_letter_code
_entity_poly.pdbx_strand_id
1 'polypeptide(L)'
;MPDFILQNRDRDLSTIGLLITMASIIMLFSTLISSFFVLKIRLMKPIMFPGNITLIGYVNTAILIGSSITFFISEKKYQINKPNGFDLWLLFTIMGGMVFLLGQLLLWSELTTMGIPFTFGQLSDMFYVISGAHGLHILAGLGLLIWI
;
A
#
# COMPACT_ATOMS: atom_id res chain seq x y z
N MET A 1 29.47 16.33 -25.71
CA MET A 1 28.54 17.38 -25.27
C MET A 1 27.05 17.06 -25.49
N PRO A 2 26.61 16.36 -26.54
CA PRO A 2 25.18 15.97 -26.69
C PRO A 2 24.69 14.97 -25.63
N ASP A 3 25.52 14.01 -25.21
CA ASP A 3 25.11 12.92 -24.29
C ASP A 3 24.76 13.41 -22.90
N PHE A 4 25.42 14.44 -22.38
CA PHE A 4 25.13 15.03 -21.08
C PHE A 4 23.76 15.73 -21.05
N ILE A 5 23.36 16.37 -22.13
CA ILE A 5 22.08 17.06 -22.26
C ILE A 5 20.94 16.03 -22.32
N LEU A 6 21.13 14.94 -23.06
CA LEU A 6 20.16 13.85 -23.19
C LEU A 6 19.97 13.14 -21.85
N GLN A 7 21.05 12.83 -21.14
CA GLN A 7 21.00 12.16 -19.84
C GLN A 7 20.29 13.00 -18.75
N ASN A 8 20.49 14.32 -18.73
CA ASN A 8 19.77 15.20 -17.83
C ASN A 8 18.28 15.25 -18.18
N ARG A 9 17.92 15.32 -19.45
CA ARG A 9 16.53 15.34 -19.91
C ARG A 9 15.79 14.06 -19.51
N ASP A 10 16.42 12.90 -19.63
CA ASP A 10 15.80 11.63 -19.25
C ASP A 10 15.59 11.51 -17.72
N ARG A 11 16.51 12.04 -16.94
CA ARG A 11 16.35 12.13 -15.47
C ARG A 11 15.21 13.07 -15.08
N ASP A 12 15.10 14.21 -15.73
CA ASP A 12 14.04 15.20 -15.45
C ASP A 12 12.67 14.64 -15.84
N LEU A 13 12.54 13.96 -16.97
CA LEU A 13 11.31 13.29 -17.41
C LEU A 13 10.90 12.17 -16.45
N SER A 14 11.86 11.38 -16.00
CA SER A 14 11.61 10.32 -15.00
C SER A 14 11.13 10.90 -13.67
N THR A 15 11.74 12.00 -13.22
CA THR A 15 11.34 12.68 -11.97
C THR A 15 9.94 13.28 -12.07
N ILE A 16 9.62 13.93 -13.19
CA ILE A 16 8.29 14.48 -13.44
C ILE A 16 7.25 13.36 -13.49
N GLY A 17 7.52 12.25 -14.17
CA GLY A 17 6.66 11.08 -14.22
C GLY A 17 6.38 10.51 -12.83
N LEU A 18 7.41 10.40 -11.98
CA LEU A 18 7.28 9.96 -10.60
C LEU A 18 6.38 10.90 -9.78
N LEU A 19 6.60 12.21 -9.89
CA LEU A 19 5.81 13.22 -9.15
C LEU A 19 4.34 13.19 -9.57
N ILE A 20 4.05 13.08 -10.86
CA ILE A 20 2.67 12.96 -11.37
C ILE A 20 2.01 11.69 -10.84
N THR A 21 2.72 10.56 -10.84
CA THR A 21 2.22 9.28 -10.33
C THR A 21 1.92 9.38 -8.85
N MET A 22 2.83 9.93 -8.04
CA MET A 22 2.61 10.14 -6.61
C MET A 22 1.41 11.06 -6.34
N ALA A 23 1.30 12.18 -7.06
CA ALA A 23 0.17 13.10 -6.92
C ALA A 23 -1.18 12.41 -7.26
N SER A 24 -1.21 11.60 -8.31
CA SER A 24 -2.40 10.84 -8.71
C SER A 24 -2.82 9.83 -7.64
N ILE A 25 -1.88 9.12 -7.03
CA ILE A 25 -2.14 8.16 -5.95
C ILE A 25 -2.69 8.90 -4.72
N ILE A 26 -2.08 10.00 -4.32
CA ILE A 26 -2.52 10.81 -3.17
C ILE A 26 -3.95 11.32 -3.41
N MET A 27 -4.25 11.84 -4.60
CA MET A 27 -5.60 12.30 -4.95
C MET A 27 -6.62 11.16 -4.89
N LEU A 28 -6.29 9.99 -5.44
CA LEU A 28 -7.17 8.82 -5.44
C LEU A 28 -7.51 8.39 -4.00
N PHE A 29 -6.51 8.20 -3.15
CA PHE A 29 -6.75 7.78 -1.77
C PHE A 29 -7.44 8.87 -0.94
N SER A 30 -7.12 10.14 -1.13
CA SER A 30 -7.78 11.26 -0.45
C SER A 30 -9.27 11.33 -0.78
N THR A 31 -9.64 11.14 -2.04
CA THR A 31 -11.05 11.14 -2.47
C THR A 31 -11.81 9.94 -1.91
N LEU A 32 -11.21 8.74 -1.92
CA LEU A 32 -11.83 7.53 -1.36
C LEU A 32 -12.04 7.67 0.15
N ILE A 33 -11.04 8.13 0.89
CA ILE A 33 -11.14 8.36 2.34
C ILE A 33 -12.18 9.43 2.65
N SER A 34 -12.19 10.55 1.91
CA SER A 34 -13.20 11.59 2.07
C SER A 34 -14.61 11.06 1.85
N SER A 35 -14.83 10.27 0.80
CA SER A 35 -16.12 9.63 0.51
C SER A 35 -16.55 8.70 1.64
N PHE A 36 -15.62 7.92 2.20
CA PHE A 36 -15.89 7.05 3.36
C PHE A 36 -16.35 7.84 4.57
N PHE A 37 -15.68 8.96 4.90
CA PHE A 37 -16.06 9.81 6.01
C PHE A 37 -17.46 10.45 5.81
N VAL A 38 -17.75 10.94 4.61
CA VAL A 38 -19.05 11.51 4.28
C VAL A 38 -20.16 10.48 4.45
N LEU A 39 -19.95 9.25 3.96
CA LEU A 39 -20.91 8.16 4.13
C LEU A 39 -21.09 7.77 5.59
N LYS A 40 -20.01 7.68 6.35
CA LYS A 40 -20.05 7.39 7.79
C LYS A 40 -20.89 8.39 8.57
N ILE A 41 -20.76 9.69 8.25
CA ILE A 41 -21.55 10.76 8.88
C ILE A 41 -23.02 10.70 8.46
N ARG A 42 -23.29 10.48 7.17
CA ARG A 42 -24.66 10.46 6.63
C ARG A 42 -25.50 9.28 7.14
N LEU A 43 -24.90 8.11 7.25
CA LEU A 43 -25.63 6.89 7.60
C LEU A 43 -25.93 6.78 9.09
N MET A 44 -25.29 7.59 9.93
CA MET A 44 -25.47 7.60 11.41
C MET A 44 -25.50 6.21 12.07
N LYS A 45 -25.08 5.18 11.35
CA LYS A 45 -24.99 3.81 11.85
C LYS A 45 -23.50 3.50 12.15
N PRO A 46 -23.13 3.36 13.44
CA PRO A 46 -21.80 2.90 13.77
C PRO A 46 -21.67 1.44 13.29
N ILE A 47 -20.85 1.19 12.26
CA ILE A 47 -20.38 -0.17 12.05
C ILE A 47 -19.39 -0.43 13.18
N MET A 48 -19.87 -1.17 14.19
CA MET A 48 -18.97 -1.70 15.22
C MET A 48 -18.25 -2.90 14.62
N PHE A 49 -17.02 -2.69 14.18
CA PHE A 49 -16.15 -3.81 13.83
C PHE A 49 -15.82 -4.58 15.12
N PRO A 50 -16.01 -5.91 15.14
CA PRO A 50 -15.58 -6.74 16.28
C PRO A 50 -14.09 -6.51 16.58
N GLY A 51 -13.73 -6.60 17.85
CA GLY A 51 -12.35 -6.32 18.28
C GLY A 51 -11.28 -7.15 17.57
N ASN A 52 -11.61 -8.36 17.14
CA ASN A 52 -10.71 -9.24 16.38
C ASN A 52 -10.32 -8.63 15.02
N ILE A 53 -11.27 -8.02 14.29
CA ILE A 53 -11.02 -7.38 12.99
C ILE A 53 -10.14 -6.16 13.17
N THR A 54 -10.40 -5.37 14.18
CA THR A 54 -9.59 -4.20 14.51
C THR A 54 -8.15 -4.61 14.87
N LEU A 55 -7.98 -5.71 15.60
CA LEU A 55 -6.65 -6.23 15.91
C LEU A 55 -5.89 -6.68 14.66
N ILE A 56 -6.54 -7.42 13.76
CA ILE A 56 -5.93 -7.83 12.46
C ILE A 56 -5.49 -6.60 11.67
N GLY A 57 -6.31 -5.55 11.62
CA GLY A 57 -5.97 -4.29 10.95
C GLY A 57 -4.72 -3.61 11.56
N TYR A 58 -4.60 -3.56 12.88
CA TYR A 58 -3.42 -3.01 13.54
C TYR A 58 -2.16 -3.84 13.28
N VAL A 59 -2.25 -5.16 13.32
CA VAL A 59 -1.14 -6.07 13.02
C VAL A 59 -0.69 -5.87 11.57
N ASN A 60 -1.62 -5.83 10.62
CA ASN A 60 -1.30 -5.56 9.21
C ASN A 60 -0.60 -4.21 9.03
N THR A 61 -1.07 -3.17 9.70
CA THR A 61 -0.43 -1.84 9.67
C THR A 61 0.99 -1.88 10.23
N ALA A 62 1.20 -2.58 11.34
CA ALA A 62 2.53 -2.74 11.94
C ALA A 62 3.49 -3.50 11.00
N ILE A 63 3.02 -4.51 10.29
CA ILE A 63 3.81 -5.24 9.28
C ILE A 63 4.24 -4.31 8.15
N LEU A 64 3.34 -3.45 7.65
CA LEU A 64 3.68 -2.47 6.60
C LEU A 64 4.72 -1.46 7.07
N ILE A 65 4.59 -0.93 8.29
CA ILE A 65 5.57 -0.01 8.85
C ILE A 65 6.94 -0.71 8.97
N GLY A 66 6.96 -1.95 9.46
CA GLY A 66 8.18 -2.77 9.52
C GLY A 66 8.81 -2.97 8.14
N SER A 67 8.00 -3.32 7.14
CA SER A 67 8.44 -3.48 5.74
C SER A 67 9.01 -2.16 5.16
N SER A 68 8.42 -1.02 5.48
CA SER A 68 8.94 0.28 5.05
C SER A 68 10.30 0.60 5.67
N ILE A 69 10.51 0.23 6.94
CA ILE A 69 11.80 0.39 7.63
C ILE A 69 12.86 -0.51 6.98
N THR A 70 12.53 -1.78 6.67
CA THR A 70 13.46 -2.70 6.00
C THR A 70 13.85 -2.21 4.62
N PHE A 71 12.90 -1.62 3.88
CA PHE A 71 13.17 -1.00 2.58
C PHE A 71 14.15 0.18 2.70
N PHE A 72 13.94 1.07 3.66
CA PHE A 72 14.83 2.21 3.90
C PHE A 72 16.25 1.76 4.26
N ILE A 73 16.39 0.69 5.06
CA ILE A 73 17.70 0.11 5.39
C ILE A 73 18.35 -0.51 4.15
N SER A 74 17.58 -1.17 3.30
CA SER A 74 18.05 -1.75 2.03
C SER A 74 18.64 -0.67 1.12
N GLU A 75 17.90 0.43 0.89
CA GLU A 75 18.33 1.56 0.09
C GLU A 75 19.65 2.16 0.61
N LYS A 76 19.74 2.37 1.94
CA LYS A 76 20.94 2.91 2.55
C LYS A 76 22.16 1.99 2.39
N LYS A 77 21.96 0.67 2.42
CA LYS A 77 23.06 -0.31 2.20
C LYS A 77 23.49 -0.35 0.73
N TYR A 78 22.57 -0.17 -0.20
CA TYR A 78 22.91 -0.06 -1.62
C TYR A 78 23.83 1.13 -1.89
N GLN A 79 23.53 2.30 -1.29
CA GLN A 79 24.36 3.51 -1.42
C GLN A 79 25.78 3.36 -0.86
N ILE A 80 26.00 2.44 0.10
CA ILE A 80 27.30 2.19 0.75
C ILE A 80 28.13 1.09 0.05
N ASN A 81 27.73 0.63 -1.15
CA ASN A 81 28.41 -0.42 -1.91
C ASN A 81 28.60 -1.76 -1.14
N LYS A 82 27.60 -2.20 -0.38
CA LYS A 82 27.56 -3.51 0.26
C LYS A 82 26.49 -4.40 -0.37
N PRO A 83 26.74 -5.05 -1.53
CA PRO A 83 25.72 -5.80 -2.28
C PRO A 83 25.08 -6.93 -1.47
N ASN A 84 25.85 -7.69 -0.70
CA ASN A 84 25.32 -8.83 0.08
C ASN A 84 24.30 -8.45 1.18
N GLY A 85 24.23 -7.18 1.58
CA GLY A 85 23.25 -6.70 2.56
C GLY A 85 21.99 -6.13 1.93
N PHE A 86 22.07 -5.68 0.68
CA PHE A 86 20.94 -5.14 -0.08
C PHE A 86 19.91 -6.24 -0.36
N ASP A 87 20.32 -7.37 -0.91
CA ASP A 87 19.44 -8.48 -1.32
C ASP A 87 18.64 -9.03 -0.16
N LEU A 88 19.27 -9.20 1.00
CA LEU A 88 18.62 -9.74 2.20
C LEU A 88 17.53 -8.78 2.73
N TRP A 89 17.82 -7.48 2.82
CA TRP A 89 16.86 -6.49 3.31
C TRP A 89 15.72 -6.25 2.33
N LEU A 90 16.02 -6.30 1.03
CA LEU A 90 15.01 -6.25 -0.02
C LEU A 90 14.07 -7.46 0.06
N LEU A 91 14.63 -8.66 0.29
CA LEU A 91 13.83 -9.88 0.48
C LEU A 91 12.88 -9.74 1.68
N PHE A 92 13.34 -9.21 2.82
CA PHE A 92 12.47 -8.94 3.97
C PHE A 92 11.35 -7.95 3.63
N THR A 93 11.62 -6.94 2.83
CA THR A 93 10.62 -5.98 2.36
C THR A 93 9.55 -6.67 1.51
N ILE A 94 9.96 -7.49 0.56
CA ILE A 94 9.04 -8.26 -0.31
C ILE A 94 8.21 -9.23 0.53
N MET A 95 8.82 -9.97 1.44
CA MET A 95 8.11 -10.87 2.35
C MET A 95 7.10 -10.12 3.22
N GLY A 96 7.46 -8.96 3.76
CA GLY A 96 6.53 -8.12 4.54
C GLY A 96 5.32 -7.68 3.73
N GLY A 97 5.52 -7.27 2.48
CA GLY A 97 4.43 -6.93 1.57
C GLY A 97 3.54 -8.13 1.23
N MET A 98 4.11 -9.31 1.02
CA MET A 98 3.35 -10.55 0.79
C MET A 98 2.52 -10.95 2.03
N VAL A 99 3.11 -10.89 3.22
CA VAL A 99 2.41 -11.18 4.48
C VAL A 99 1.25 -10.19 4.69
N PHE A 100 1.45 -8.90 4.38
CA PHE A 100 0.37 -7.92 4.43
C PHE A 100 -0.79 -8.29 3.48
N LEU A 101 -0.51 -8.68 2.23
CA LEU A 101 -1.54 -9.06 1.27
C LEU A 101 -2.33 -10.29 1.74
N LEU A 102 -1.65 -11.30 2.29
CA LEU A 102 -2.30 -12.46 2.89
C LEU A 102 -3.17 -12.06 4.09
N GLY A 103 -2.67 -11.19 4.97
CA GLY A 103 -3.42 -10.65 6.09
C GLY A 103 -4.66 -9.86 5.65
N GLN A 104 -4.59 -9.17 4.51
CA GLN A 104 -5.73 -8.46 3.93
C GLN A 104 -6.81 -9.44 3.43
N LEU A 105 -6.41 -10.54 2.79
CA LEU A 105 -7.34 -11.60 2.35
C LEU A 105 -8.00 -12.29 3.57
N LEU A 106 -7.24 -12.55 4.62
CA LEU A 106 -7.78 -13.09 5.88
C LEU A 106 -8.81 -12.14 6.50
N LEU A 107 -8.52 -10.84 6.52
CA LEU A 107 -9.45 -9.82 7.02
C LEU A 107 -10.75 -9.80 6.20
N TRP A 108 -10.68 -9.92 4.89
CA TRP A 108 -11.85 -10.00 4.03
C TRP A 108 -12.66 -11.28 4.26
N SER A 109 -11.99 -12.42 4.42
CA SER A 109 -12.68 -13.68 4.71
C SER A 109 -13.40 -13.63 6.04
N GLU A 110 -12.78 -13.06 7.07
CA GLU A 110 -13.39 -12.90 8.39
C GLU A 110 -14.61 -11.96 8.36
N LEU A 111 -14.52 -10.84 7.62
CA LEU A 111 -15.67 -9.94 7.42
C LEU A 111 -16.84 -10.64 6.74
N THR A 112 -16.57 -11.47 5.73
CA THR A 112 -17.64 -12.22 5.04
C THR A 112 -18.27 -13.27 5.92
N THR A 113 -17.52 -13.98 6.76
CA THR A 113 -18.05 -14.96 7.71
C THR A 113 -18.91 -14.33 8.81
N MET A 114 -18.61 -13.07 9.17
CA MET A 114 -19.42 -12.28 10.11
C MET A 114 -20.68 -11.67 9.48
N GLY A 115 -20.99 -11.97 8.22
CA GLY A 115 -22.17 -11.47 7.53
C GLY A 115 -22.05 -10.03 7.05
N ILE A 116 -20.84 -9.53 6.86
CA ILE A 116 -20.54 -8.21 6.28
C ILE A 116 -19.83 -8.41 4.92
N PRO A 117 -20.49 -9.01 3.90
CA PRO A 117 -19.91 -9.17 2.59
C PRO A 117 -19.84 -7.82 1.86
N PHE A 118 -19.17 -7.81 0.70
CA PHE A 118 -19.06 -6.63 -0.17
C PHE A 118 -20.40 -5.96 -0.48
N THR A 119 -21.49 -6.72 -0.56
CA THR A 119 -22.85 -6.22 -0.88
C THR A 119 -23.70 -5.89 0.34
N PHE A 120 -23.12 -5.81 1.53
CA PHE A 120 -23.88 -5.56 2.77
C PHE A 120 -24.40 -4.12 2.89
N GLY A 121 -23.72 -3.16 2.27
CA GLY A 121 -24.13 -1.76 2.27
C GLY A 121 -23.03 -0.80 1.87
N GLN A 122 -23.40 0.43 1.54
CA GLN A 122 -22.49 1.45 0.98
C GLN A 122 -21.19 1.65 1.79
N LEU A 123 -21.24 1.54 3.10
CA LEU A 123 -20.06 1.72 3.95
C LEU A 123 -19.12 0.50 3.90
N SER A 124 -19.69 -0.71 3.83
CA SER A 124 -18.95 -1.95 3.60
C SER A 124 -18.28 -1.93 2.23
N ASP A 125 -19.04 -1.59 1.19
CA ASP A 125 -18.55 -1.52 -0.19
C ASP A 125 -17.35 -0.56 -0.30
N MET A 126 -17.45 0.63 0.30
CA MET A 126 -16.35 1.59 0.33
C MET A 126 -15.12 1.06 1.07
N PHE A 127 -15.30 0.34 2.17
CA PHE A 127 -14.18 -0.27 2.87
C PHE A 127 -13.44 -1.28 1.99
N TYR A 128 -14.17 -2.16 1.29
CA TYR A 128 -13.57 -3.13 0.36
C TYR A 128 -12.88 -2.45 -0.82
N VAL A 129 -13.49 -1.38 -1.37
CA VAL A 129 -12.88 -0.62 -2.48
C VAL A 129 -11.58 0.06 -2.05
N ILE A 130 -11.56 0.73 -0.88
CA ILE A 130 -10.37 1.40 -0.38
C ILE A 130 -9.25 0.39 -0.08
N SER A 131 -9.59 -0.69 0.62
CA SER A 131 -8.60 -1.71 0.98
C SER A 131 -8.12 -2.50 -0.24
N GLY A 132 -8.99 -2.74 -1.23
CA GLY A 132 -8.64 -3.36 -2.51
C GLY A 132 -7.73 -2.49 -3.37
N ALA A 133 -8.05 -1.20 -3.50
CA ALA A 133 -7.21 -0.24 -4.21
C ALA A 133 -5.81 -0.14 -3.56
N HIS A 134 -5.76 -0.15 -2.23
CA HIS A 134 -4.50 -0.16 -1.49
C HIS A 134 -3.71 -1.46 -1.74
N GLY A 135 -4.36 -2.62 -1.70
CA GLY A 135 -3.76 -3.92 -2.00
C GLY A 135 -3.20 -3.99 -3.43
N LEU A 136 -3.95 -3.49 -4.43
CA LEU A 136 -3.47 -3.38 -5.81
C LEU A 136 -2.24 -2.47 -5.95
N HIS A 137 -2.23 -1.36 -5.22
CA HIS A 137 -1.08 -0.46 -5.21
C HIS A 137 0.17 -1.15 -4.65
N ILE A 138 0.02 -1.90 -3.55
CA ILE A 138 1.13 -2.69 -2.97
C ILE A 138 1.59 -3.79 -3.93
N LEU A 139 0.68 -4.49 -4.59
CA LEU A 139 1.01 -5.50 -5.61
C LEU A 139 1.83 -4.90 -6.75
N ALA A 140 1.43 -3.74 -7.26
CA ALA A 140 2.18 -3.03 -8.29
C ALA A 140 3.58 -2.64 -7.81
N GLY A 141 3.70 -2.13 -6.58
CA GLY A 141 4.97 -1.80 -5.95
C GLY A 141 5.88 -3.03 -5.79
N LEU A 142 5.34 -4.16 -5.32
CA LEU A 142 6.08 -5.42 -5.22
C LEU A 142 6.54 -5.93 -6.59
N GLY A 143 5.68 -5.82 -7.62
CA GLY A 143 6.04 -6.19 -8.99
C GLY A 143 7.22 -5.37 -9.51
N LEU A 144 7.23 -4.07 -9.24
CA LEU A 144 8.35 -3.20 -9.59
C LEU A 144 9.63 -3.55 -8.81
N LEU A 145 9.51 -3.87 -7.52
CA LEU A 145 10.67 -4.29 -6.71
C LEU A 145 11.29 -5.61 -7.17
N ILE A 146 10.48 -6.53 -7.69
CA ILE A 146 10.96 -7.81 -8.23
C ILE A 146 11.60 -7.63 -9.62
N TRP A 147 11.15 -6.61 -10.37
CA TRP A 147 11.68 -6.31 -11.70
C TRP A 147 13.07 -5.64 -11.66
N ILE A 148 13.41 -4.95 -10.59
CA ILE A 148 14.71 -4.25 -10.40
C ILE A 148 15.80 -5.24 -10.04
#